data_15326b285dbf1639ce4a42bf5575c35a
#
_entry.id   15326b285dbf1639ce4a42bf5575c35a
#
_cell.length_a   1.000
_cell.length_b   1.000
_cell.length_c   1.000
_cell.angle_alpha   90.00
_cell.angle_beta   90.00
_cell.angle_gamma   90.00
#
_symmetry.space_group_name_H-M   'P 1'
#
loop_
_entity.id
_entity.type
_entity.pdbx_description
1 polymer ?
#
loop_
_entity_poly.entity_id
_entity_poly.type
_entity_poly.pdbx_seq_one_letter_code
_entity_poly.pdbx_strand_id
1 'polypeptide(L)'
;MIEEYPETSRKRIYVLLFLLIVLGGLAIYFAVNTTMEPKTVVAGQGNKADANEPLAEPNQPTVEPNQPPAREMEDPNDKKVLRPVHKHPAFTERVIERARMVDWQIEARMVKDPNVLSAMRTVPRHAFVRSTEQRSAYNDNPLPIGYEQTISQPYIVAFMTDVLKLTRKSKVLEIGTGSGYQAAVCAEMAQQVYTIEIVEELAMIAKERLKELGYRNVFSKAGDGFFGWPEHAPFDAIIGTAAAGRIPEPLIEQLKPGGRMILPYGSPRGLQYLVLVTKDKDGNISRKNVMPVRFVPMTGQVQKPEKESEE
;
A
#
# COMPACT_ATOMS: atom_id res chain seq x y z
N MET A 1 -8.61 -45.85 23.65
CA MET A 1 -7.15 -45.86 23.42
C MET A 1 -6.90 -45.09 22.13
N ILE A 2 -6.37 -43.88 22.25
CA ILE A 2 -5.97 -43.05 21.11
C ILE A 2 -4.47 -43.22 21.05
N GLU A 3 -3.96 -43.89 20.01
CA GLU A 3 -2.52 -44.04 19.79
C GLU A 3 -1.90 -42.66 19.42
N GLU A 4 -1.01 -42.18 20.27
CA GLU A 4 -0.17 -41.02 19.99
C GLU A 4 0.93 -41.41 19.01
N TYR A 5 0.89 -40.85 17.80
CA TYR A 5 1.98 -40.93 16.84
C TYR A 5 3.17 -40.07 17.27
N PRO A 6 4.42 -40.55 17.18
CA PRO A 6 5.61 -39.83 17.61
C PRO A 6 5.86 -38.57 16.78
N GLU A 7 6.33 -37.54 17.43
CA GLU A 7 6.53 -36.15 16.90
C GLU A 7 7.41 -36.10 15.64
N THR A 8 8.29 -37.03 15.44
CA THR A 8 9.15 -37.17 14.24
C THR A 8 8.36 -37.52 12.97
N SER A 9 7.23 -38.22 13.09
CA SER A 9 6.37 -38.56 11.94
C SER A 9 5.58 -37.36 11.45
N ARG A 10 5.15 -36.46 12.34
CA ARG A 10 4.44 -35.20 11.98
C ARG A 10 5.32 -34.27 11.18
N LYS A 11 6.58 -34.08 11.55
CA LYS A 11 7.54 -33.23 10.80
C LYS A 11 7.79 -33.74 9.38
N ARG A 12 7.87 -35.05 9.18
CA ARG A 12 8.03 -35.66 7.85
C ARG A 12 6.81 -35.47 6.95
N ILE A 13 5.59 -35.54 7.50
CA ILE A 13 4.35 -35.34 6.74
C ILE A 13 4.23 -33.89 6.28
N TYR A 14 4.58 -32.89 7.13
CA TYR A 14 4.58 -31.49 6.73
C TYR A 14 5.61 -31.14 5.66
N VAL A 15 6.80 -31.75 5.71
CA VAL A 15 7.83 -31.58 4.67
C VAL A 15 7.39 -32.19 3.34
N LEU A 16 6.73 -33.37 3.36
CA LEU A 16 6.20 -33.99 2.14
C LEU A 16 5.03 -33.20 1.54
N LEU A 17 4.12 -32.67 2.36
CA LEU A 17 3.04 -31.81 1.92
C LEU A 17 3.56 -30.49 1.31
N PHE A 18 4.58 -29.90 1.92
CA PHE A 18 5.22 -28.69 1.40
C PHE A 18 5.91 -28.95 0.05
N LEU A 19 6.62 -30.06 -0.09
CA LEU A 19 7.24 -30.47 -1.35
C LEU A 19 6.22 -30.77 -2.45
N LEU A 20 5.07 -31.37 -2.14
CA LEU A 20 3.99 -31.62 -3.10
C LEU A 20 3.32 -30.32 -3.59
N ILE A 21 3.18 -29.31 -2.73
CA ILE A 21 2.64 -28.00 -3.09
C ILE A 21 3.63 -27.26 -4.02
N VAL A 22 4.93 -27.31 -3.73
CA VAL A 22 5.97 -26.67 -4.54
C VAL A 22 6.09 -27.34 -5.92
N LEU A 23 6.07 -28.67 -5.98
CA LEU A 23 6.15 -29.45 -7.24
C LEU A 23 4.86 -29.30 -8.07
N GLY A 24 3.67 -29.25 -7.44
CA GLY A 24 2.40 -28.99 -8.11
C GLY A 24 2.33 -27.59 -8.71
N GLY A 25 2.85 -26.58 -8.00
CA GLY A 25 2.96 -25.19 -8.50
C GLY A 25 3.89 -25.06 -9.72
N LEU A 26 5.02 -25.80 -9.74
CA LEU A 26 5.92 -25.82 -10.90
C LEU A 26 5.28 -26.51 -12.11
N ALA A 27 4.52 -27.61 -11.92
CA ALA A 27 3.85 -28.32 -13.00
C ALA A 27 2.78 -27.45 -13.69
N ILE A 28 2.03 -26.65 -12.93
CA ILE A 28 1.05 -25.70 -13.47
C ILE A 28 1.74 -24.57 -14.23
N TYR A 29 2.89 -24.07 -13.73
CA TYR A 29 3.67 -23.03 -14.40
C TYR A 29 4.20 -23.51 -15.77
N PHE A 30 4.70 -24.75 -15.86
CA PHE A 30 5.15 -25.31 -17.13
C PHE A 30 4.01 -25.63 -18.11
N ALA A 31 2.84 -26.07 -17.64
CA ALA A 31 1.70 -26.38 -18.49
C ALA A 31 1.08 -25.11 -19.13
N VAL A 32 1.13 -23.97 -18.46
CA VAL A 32 0.61 -22.69 -18.99
C VAL A 32 1.56 -22.08 -20.03
N ASN A 33 2.88 -22.33 -19.95
CA ASN A 33 3.85 -21.75 -20.87
C ASN A 33 4.13 -22.58 -22.14
N THR A 34 3.63 -23.83 -22.26
CA THR A 34 3.88 -24.68 -23.42
C THR A 34 2.78 -24.64 -24.48
N THR A 35 1.71 -23.85 -24.32
CA THR A 35 0.59 -23.79 -25.28
C THR A 35 0.58 -22.60 -26.22
N MET A 36 1.65 -21.83 -26.33
CA MET A 36 1.79 -20.79 -27.38
C MET A 36 2.85 -21.17 -28.42
N GLU A 37 2.42 -21.87 -29.49
CA GLU A 37 3.20 -21.98 -30.72
C GLU A 37 3.09 -20.68 -31.55
N PRO A 38 4.20 -20.21 -32.17
CA PRO A 38 4.15 -19.04 -33.04
C PRO A 38 3.61 -19.45 -34.42
N LYS A 39 2.54 -18.79 -34.88
CA LYS A 39 2.03 -18.93 -36.25
C LYS A 39 3.07 -18.41 -37.27
N THR A 40 3.56 -19.29 -38.09
CA THR A 40 4.39 -19.02 -39.26
C THR A 40 3.56 -18.28 -40.31
N VAL A 41 4.00 -17.08 -40.69
CA VAL A 41 3.44 -16.36 -41.85
C VAL A 41 4.21 -16.80 -43.10
N VAL A 42 3.47 -17.36 -44.08
CA VAL A 42 3.97 -17.79 -45.37
C VAL A 42 4.26 -16.57 -46.26
N ALA A 43 5.47 -16.53 -46.84
CA ALA A 43 5.88 -15.51 -47.79
C ALA A 43 5.23 -15.77 -49.17
N GLY A 44 4.52 -14.78 -49.67
CA GLY A 44 4.06 -14.73 -51.08
C GLY A 44 5.07 -13.99 -51.93
N GLN A 45 5.39 -14.60 -53.09
CA GLN A 45 6.35 -14.13 -54.09
C GLN A 45 5.82 -12.99 -54.96
N GLY A 46 6.72 -12.09 -55.34
CA GLY A 46 6.83 -11.55 -56.73
C GLY A 46 6.32 -10.14 -56.96
N ASN A 47 7.20 -9.16 -57.17
CA ASN A 47 7.47 -8.58 -58.48
C ASN A 47 8.65 -7.60 -58.46
N LYS A 48 9.52 -7.72 -59.43
CA LYS A 48 10.61 -6.79 -59.75
C LYS A 48 10.06 -5.57 -60.46
N ALA A 49 10.48 -4.37 -60.10
CA ALA A 49 10.65 -3.22 -61.02
C ALA A 49 11.57 -2.17 -60.44
N ASP A 50 12.60 -1.94 -61.14
CA ASP A 50 13.44 -0.77 -61.43
C ASP A 50 13.92 0.26 -60.37
N ALA A 51 15.19 0.51 -60.62
CA ALA A 51 16.15 1.31 -59.89
C ALA A 51 16.00 2.83 -60.13
N ASN A 52 16.62 3.57 -59.22
CA ASN A 52 17.06 4.98 -59.29
C ASN A 52 16.06 6.08 -58.93
N GLU A 53 16.00 6.32 -57.63
CA GLU A 53 15.88 7.70 -57.08
C GLU A 53 16.68 7.79 -55.76
N PRO A 54 17.40 8.89 -55.49
CA PRO A 54 18.18 9.02 -54.26
C PRO A 54 17.28 9.26 -53.05
N LEU A 55 17.47 8.40 -52.04
CA LEU A 55 16.78 8.46 -50.75
C LEU A 55 17.12 9.76 -50.02
N ALA A 56 16.09 10.58 -49.81
CA ALA A 56 16.14 11.70 -48.87
C ALA A 56 16.32 11.13 -47.44
N GLU A 57 17.29 11.65 -46.72
CA GLU A 57 17.52 11.32 -45.29
C GLU A 57 16.26 11.63 -44.48
N PRO A 58 15.80 10.74 -43.58
CA PRO A 58 14.72 11.04 -42.68
C PRO A 58 15.18 12.07 -41.66
N ASN A 59 14.48 13.21 -41.61
CA ASN A 59 14.59 14.22 -40.55
C ASN A 59 14.53 13.54 -39.18
N GLN A 60 15.63 13.52 -38.46
CA GLN A 60 15.64 13.22 -37.04
C GLN A 60 14.82 14.28 -36.30
N PRO A 61 13.85 13.92 -35.44
CA PRO A 61 13.22 14.91 -34.58
C PRO A 61 14.30 15.42 -33.60
N THR A 62 14.61 16.71 -33.66
CA THR A 62 15.41 17.40 -32.66
C THR A 62 14.69 17.29 -31.32
N VAL A 63 15.23 16.45 -30.43
CA VAL A 63 14.80 16.39 -29.04
C VAL A 63 15.27 17.68 -28.38
N GLU A 64 14.36 18.62 -28.15
CA GLU A 64 14.62 19.77 -27.29
C GLU A 64 15.03 19.28 -25.90
N PRO A 65 16.04 19.88 -25.24
CA PRO A 65 16.44 19.50 -23.90
C PRO A 65 15.27 19.73 -22.93
N ASN A 66 14.93 18.65 -22.24
CA ASN A 66 13.92 18.52 -21.19
C ASN A 66 13.82 19.80 -20.34
N GLN A 67 12.82 20.63 -20.62
CA GLN A 67 12.45 21.68 -19.69
C GLN A 67 11.88 21.00 -18.44
N PRO A 68 12.34 21.38 -17.22
CA PRO A 68 11.72 20.91 -16.00
C PRO A 68 10.23 21.27 -16.04
N PRO A 69 9.33 20.41 -15.53
CA PRO A 69 7.91 20.66 -15.55
C PRO A 69 7.63 22.03 -14.97
N ALA A 70 6.82 22.83 -15.70
CA ALA A 70 6.45 24.18 -15.32
C ALA A 70 6.08 24.21 -13.83
N ARG A 71 6.70 25.11 -13.08
CA ARG A 71 6.30 25.43 -11.71
C ARG A 71 4.81 25.76 -11.77
N GLU A 72 3.96 24.90 -11.17
CA GLU A 72 2.59 25.27 -10.89
C GLU A 72 2.62 26.62 -10.15
N MET A 73 2.01 27.64 -10.73
CA MET A 73 1.89 28.94 -10.11
C MET A 73 1.12 28.77 -8.80
N GLU A 74 1.75 29.14 -7.69
CA GLU A 74 1.13 29.13 -6.37
C GLU A 74 -0.10 30.07 -6.41
N ASP A 75 -1.29 29.52 -6.17
CA ASP A 75 -2.51 30.29 -5.97
C ASP A 75 -2.32 31.15 -4.70
N PRO A 76 -2.33 32.48 -4.78
CA PRO A 76 -2.15 33.36 -3.62
C PRO A 76 -3.23 33.22 -2.54
N ASN A 77 -4.34 32.51 -2.81
CA ASN A 77 -5.38 32.17 -1.85
C ASN A 77 -5.20 30.79 -1.20
N ASP A 78 -4.17 30.02 -1.56
CA ASP A 78 -3.92 28.71 -0.99
C ASP A 78 -3.40 28.87 0.44
N LYS A 79 -4.27 28.65 1.45
CA LYS A 79 -3.87 28.56 2.86
C LYS A 79 -2.73 27.55 2.94
N LYS A 80 -1.50 28.06 3.03
CA LYS A 80 -0.18 27.41 3.10
C LYS A 80 -0.25 25.88 3.07
N VAL A 81 -0.30 25.31 1.85
CA VAL A 81 -0.31 23.85 1.66
C VAL A 81 0.99 23.31 2.21
N LEU A 82 0.91 22.61 3.33
CA LEU A 82 2.04 21.92 3.90
C LEU A 82 2.41 20.75 2.99
N ARG A 83 3.69 20.66 2.61
CA ARG A 83 4.24 19.56 1.80
C ARG A 83 5.39 18.91 2.54
N PRO A 84 5.67 17.62 2.32
CA PRO A 84 6.91 16.99 2.80
C PRO A 84 8.14 17.74 2.31
N VAL A 85 9.19 17.79 3.13
CA VAL A 85 10.47 18.42 2.79
C VAL A 85 11.58 17.38 2.91
N HIS A 86 12.00 16.82 1.81
CA HIS A 86 12.93 15.69 1.71
C HIS A 86 14.42 16.12 1.87
N LYS A 87 14.76 16.69 3.04
CA LYS A 87 16.14 17.10 3.37
C LYS A 87 16.91 16.06 4.18
N HIS A 88 16.22 15.09 4.78
CA HIS A 88 16.85 14.06 5.60
C HIS A 88 17.68 13.11 4.72
N PRO A 89 18.91 12.69 5.14
CA PRO A 89 19.80 11.84 4.35
C PRO A 89 19.17 10.53 3.88
N ALA A 90 18.26 9.94 4.67
CA ALA A 90 17.56 8.71 4.31
C ALA A 90 16.87 8.75 2.93
N PHE A 91 16.49 9.91 2.43
CA PHE A 91 15.87 10.03 1.10
C PHE A 91 16.85 9.74 -0.04
N THR A 92 18.14 9.97 0.16
CA THR A 92 19.21 9.69 -0.80
C THR A 92 19.90 8.34 -0.59
N GLU A 93 19.65 7.70 0.55
CA GLU A 93 20.16 6.37 0.87
C GLU A 93 19.32 5.26 0.24
N ARG A 94 19.98 4.14 -0.08
CA ARG A 94 19.36 2.87 -0.52
C ARG A 94 18.35 3.03 -1.66
N VAL A 95 18.57 4.01 -2.55
CA VAL A 95 17.65 4.35 -3.65
C VAL A 95 17.48 3.18 -4.61
N ILE A 96 18.55 2.43 -4.90
CA ILE A 96 18.50 1.27 -5.80
C ILE A 96 17.65 0.14 -5.22
N GLU A 97 17.81 -0.17 -3.93
CA GLU A 97 17.01 -1.22 -3.28
C GLU A 97 15.52 -0.83 -3.23
N ARG A 98 15.24 0.43 -2.94
CA ARG A 98 13.89 1.00 -2.94
C ARG A 98 13.26 0.95 -4.33
N ALA A 99 14.00 1.31 -5.38
CA ALA A 99 13.53 1.21 -6.76
C ALA A 99 13.20 -0.25 -7.14
N ARG A 100 14.10 -1.19 -6.84
CA ARG A 100 13.88 -2.63 -7.09
C ARG A 100 12.64 -3.17 -6.35
N MET A 101 12.42 -2.75 -5.10
CA MET A 101 11.21 -3.09 -4.37
C MET A 101 9.96 -2.66 -5.15
N VAL A 102 9.95 -1.43 -5.67
CA VAL A 102 8.79 -0.93 -6.43
C VAL A 102 8.64 -1.67 -7.75
N ASP A 103 9.69 -1.83 -8.52
CA ASP A 103 9.65 -2.41 -9.87
C ASP A 103 9.22 -3.89 -9.83
N TRP A 104 9.78 -4.67 -8.92
CA TRP A 104 9.61 -6.12 -8.92
C TRP A 104 8.52 -6.63 -7.98
N GLN A 105 8.25 -5.94 -6.87
CA GLN A 105 7.31 -6.41 -5.87
C GLN A 105 5.95 -5.70 -5.94
N ILE A 106 5.89 -4.51 -6.54
CA ILE A 106 4.70 -3.66 -6.55
C ILE A 106 4.18 -3.48 -7.97
N GLU A 107 4.95 -2.84 -8.85
CA GLU A 107 4.56 -2.54 -10.23
C GLU A 107 4.38 -3.80 -11.09
N ALA A 108 5.19 -4.84 -10.88
CA ALA A 108 5.05 -6.14 -11.54
C ALA A 108 3.72 -6.85 -11.20
N ARG A 109 3.00 -6.40 -10.20
CA ARG A 109 1.71 -6.98 -9.74
C ARG A 109 0.53 -6.08 -10.14
N MET A 110 -0.38 -5.77 -9.25
CA MET A 110 -1.65 -5.09 -9.57
C MET A 110 -1.62 -3.56 -9.42
N VAL A 111 -0.60 -3.00 -8.77
CA VAL A 111 -0.49 -1.56 -8.52
C VAL A 111 0.13 -0.88 -9.73
N LYS A 112 -0.60 0.03 -10.36
CA LYS A 112 -0.19 0.73 -11.59
C LYS A 112 -0.31 2.26 -11.50
N ASP A 113 -0.89 2.80 -10.44
CA ASP A 113 -1.01 4.25 -10.28
C ASP A 113 0.38 4.89 -10.16
N PRO A 114 0.77 5.78 -11.07
CA PRO A 114 2.10 6.37 -11.09
C PRO A 114 2.40 7.21 -9.84
N ASN A 115 1.37 7.81 -9.21
CA ASN A 115 1.56 8.57 -7.98
C ASN A 115 1.89 7.64 -6.80
N VAL A 116 1.22 6.48 -6.72
CA VAL A 116 1.53 5.46 -5.71
C VAL A 116 2.94 4.93 -5.90
N LEU A 117 3.30 4.56 -7.14
CA LEU A 117 4.65 4.07 -7.45
C LEU A 117 5.72 5.13 -7.13
N SER A 118 5.44 6.41 -7.44
CA SER A 118 6.32 7.53 -7.09
C SER A 118 6.46 7.71 -5.58
N ALA A 119 5.36 7.67 -4.83
CA ALA A 119 5.38 7.75 -3.36
C ALA A 119 6.21 6.60 -2.75
N MET A 120 6.01 5.36 -3.22
CA MET A 120 6.77 4.20 -2.77
C MET A 120 8.26 4.28 -3.12
N ARG A 121 8.63 4.93 -4.24
CA ARG A 121 10.03 5.21 -4.60
C ARG A 121 10.63 6.36 -3.78
N THR A 122 9.80 7.28 -3.29
CA THR A 122 10.24 8.44 -2.51
C THR A 122 10.48 8.07 -1.05
N VAL A 123 9.51 7.42 -0.39
CA VAL A 123 9.53 7.19 1.06
C VAL A 123 10.62 6.18 1.45
N PRO A 124 11.60 6.55 2.30
CA PRO A 124 12.72 5.68 2.67
C PRO A 124 12.29 4.64 3.73
N ARG A 125 11.73 3.51 3.30
CA ARG A 125 11.20 2.48 4.21
C ARG A 125 12.17 2.05 5.29
N HIS A 126 13.48 2.01 5.01
CA HIS A 126 14.51 1.66 5.99
C HIS A 126 14.58 2.64 7.19
N ALA A 127 14.10 3.88 7.04
CA ALA A 127 13.99 4.82 8.15
C ALA A 127 12.82 4.52 9.10
N PHE A 128 11.92 3.60 8.71
CA PHE A 128 10.72 3.22 9.49
C PHE A 128 10.82 1.85 10.14
N VAL A 129 11.93 1.14 9.98
CA VAL A 129 12.18 -0.16 10.61
C VAL A 129 13.18 -0.05 11.76
N ARG A 130 13.20 -1.06 12.62
CA ARG A 130 14.20 -1.17 13.70
C ARG A 130 15.59 -1.42 13.12
N SER A 131 16.63 -1.09 13.86
CA SER A 131 18.02 -1.33 13.46
C SER A 131 18.32 -2.80 13.15
N THR A 132 17.68 -3.73 13.87
CA THR A 132 17.77 -5.18 13.63
C THR A 132 17.17 -5.62 12.29
N GLU A 133 16.21 -4.85 11.74
CA GLU A 133 15.47 -5.17 10.53
C GLU A 133 15.99 -4.43 9.28
N GLN A 134 17.06 -3.66 9.41
CA GLN A 134 17.60 -2.82 8.33
C GLN A 134 17.90 -3.60 7.04
N ARG A 135 18.47 -4.82 7.18
CA ARG A 135 18.80 -5.66 6.01
C ARG A 135 17.58 -6.09 5.22
N SER A 136 16.45 -6.28 5.91
CA SER A 136 15.18 -6.75 5.35
C SER A 136 14.22 -5.63 4.97
N ALA A 137 14.60 -4.36 5.15
CA ALA A 137 13.71 -3.21 5.01
C ALA A 137 12.96 -3.14 3.68
N TYR A 138 13.54 -3.65 2.61
CA TYR A 138 12.96 -3.65 1.25
C TYR A 138 12.50 -5.03 0.76
N ASN A 139 12.46 -6.03 1.64
CA ASN A 139 11.86 -7.33 1.33
C ASN A 139 10.33 -7.23 1.35
N ASP A 140 9.66 -8.05 0.54
CA ASP A 140 8.18 -8.03 0.41
C ASP A 140 7.48 -8.80 1.55
N ASN A 141 7.77 -8.42 2.78
CA ASN A 141 7.17 -8.99 3.99
C ASN A 141 6.95 -7.93 5.07
N PRO A 142 6.03 -8.16 6.04
CA PRO A 142 5.93 -7.35 7.24
C PRO A 142 7.17 -7.55 8.12
N LEU A 143 7.55 -6.51 8.89
CA LEU A 143 8.68 -6.55 9.81
C LEU A 143 8.26 -6.06 11.20
N PRO A 144 8.82 -6.61 12.29
CA PRO A 144 8.47 -6.20 13.64
C PRO A 144 8.99 -4.77 13.93
N ILE A 145 8.13 -3.97 14.57
CA ILE A 145 8.47 -2.61 15.02
C ILE A 145 8.50 -2.44 16.54
N GLY A 146 8.24 -3.52 17.28
CA GLY A 146 8.07 -3.53 18.73
C GLY A 146 6.59 -3.56 19.12
N TYR A 147 6.33 -3.71 20.41
CA TYR A 147 4.98 -3.72 20.99
C TYR A 147 4.02 -4.71 20.30
N GLU A 148 4.54 -5.85 19.85
CA GLU A 148 3.83 -6.88 19.08
C GLU A 148 3.21 -6.34 17.76
N GLN A 149 3.67 -5.18 17.28
CA GLN A 149 3.22 -4.56 16.03
C GLN A 149 4.23 -4.75 14.90
N THR A 150 3.75 -4.55 13.68
CA THR A 150 4.57 -4.68 12.47
C THR A 150 4.37 -3.51 11.53
N ILE A 151 5.43 -3.15 10.77
CA ILE A 151 5.27 -2.39 9.53
C ILE A 151 4.76 -3.33 8.45
N SER A 152 3.69 -2.96 7.77
CA SER A 152 3.05 -3.78 6.74
C SER A 152 3.98 -4.09 5.55
N GLN A 153 3.74 -5.22 4.87
CA GLN A 153 4.40 -5.60 3.63
C GLN A 153 4.33 -4.46 2.59
N PRO A 154 5.41 -4.14 1.87
CA PRO A 154 5.43 -3.05 0.87
C PRO A 154 4.31 -3.13 -0.16
N TYR A 155 4.05 -4.31 -0.71
CA TYR A 155 2.96 -4.50 -1.66
C TYR A 155 1.58 -4.15 -1.08
N ILE A 156 1.32 -4.54 0.16
CA ILE A 156 0.05 -4.24 0.84
C ILE A 156 -0.12 -2.74 1.06
N VAL A 157 0.94 -2.04 1.50
CA VAL A 157 0.93 -0.58 1.64
C VAL A 157 0.56 0.09 0.32
N ALA A 158 1.23 -0.29 -0.76
CA ALA A 158 0.98 0.26 -2.09
C ALA A 158 -0.43 -0.05 -2.58
N PHE A 159 -0.89 -1.31 -2.45
CA PHE A 159 -2.23 -1.73 -2.87
C PHE A 159 -3.34 -0.99 -2.11
N MET A 160 -3.23 -0.90 -0.78
CA MET A 160 -4.21 -0.17 0.03
C MET A 160 -4.26 1.31 -0.35
N THR A 161 -3.11 1.92 -0.63
CA THR A 161 -3.04 3.32 -1.08
C THR A 161 -3.65 3.50 -2.48
N ASP A 162 -3.39 2.57 -3.43
CA ASP A 162 -3.91 2.64 -4.80
C ASP A 162 -5.44 2.59 -4.83
N VAL A 163 -6.08 1.70 -4.08
CA VAL A 163 -7.55 1.56 -4.09
C VAL A 163 -8.28 2.76 -3.49
N LEU A 164 -7.60 3.60 -2.71
CA LEU A 164 -8.16 4.83 -2.15
C LEU A 164 -8.26 5.97 -3.18
N LYS A 165 -7.51 5.91 -4.28
CA LYS A 165 -7.50 6.93 -5.35
C LYS A 165 -7.25 8.34 -4.83
N LEU A 166 -6.18 8.47 -4.03
CA LEU A 166 -5.80 9.75 -3.42
C LEU A 166 -5.40 10.80 -4.47
N THR A 167 -5.67 12.04 -4.15
CA THR A 167 -5.27 13.22 -4.93
C THR A 167 -4.54 14.21 -4.04
N ARG A 168 -3.87 15.19 -4.64
CA ARG A 168 -3.20 16.29 -3.93
C ARG A 168 -4.13 17.14 -3.05
N LYS A 169 -5.45 16.98 -3.19
CA LYS A 169 -6.47 17.68 -2.38
C LYS A 169 -7.07 16.77 -1.30
N SER A 170 -6.72 15.50 -1.27
CA SER A 170 -7.31 14.53 -0.35
C SER A 170 -6.92 14.80 1.10
N LYS A 171 -7.89 14.68 2.00
CA LYS A 171 -7.74 14.59 3.44
C LYS A 171 -7.90 13.12 3.84
N VAL A 172 -6.88 12.54 4.45
CA VAL A 172 -6.82 11.12 4.79
C VAL A 172 -6.83 10.92 6.29
N LEU A 173 -7.56 9.92 6.77
CA LEU A 173 -7.46 9.40 8.14
C LEU A 173 -6.83 8.01 8.09
N GLU A 174 -5.76 7.80 8.86
CA GLU A 174 -5.15 6.50 9.10
C GLU A 174 -5.46 6.03 10.53
N ILE A 175 -5.82 4.75 10.65
CA ILE A 175 -6.05 4.07 11.93
C ILE A 175 -4.96 3.01 12.11
N GLY A 176 -4.07 3.22 13.09
CA GLY A 176 -2.88 2.42 13.34
C GLY A 176 -1.64 3.02 12.69
N THR A 177 -1.07 4.06 13.30
CA THR A 177 0.15 4.74 12.82
C THR A 177 1.34 3.79 12.75
N GLY A 178 1.49 2.93 13.75
CA GLY A 178 2.59 1.99 13.88
C GLY A 178 3.96 2.68 13.74
N SER A 179 4.68 2.34 12.67
CA SER A 179 5.98 2.96 12.35
C SER A 179 5.88 4.38 11.77
N GLY A 180 4.71 4.77 11.25
CA GLY A 180 4.48 5.99 10.46
C GLY A 180 4.69 5.83 8.95
N TYR A 181 5.03 4.62 8.46
CA TYR A 181 5.37 4.41 7.05
C TYR A 181 4.18 4.60 6.11
N GLN A 182 3.01 4.04 6.46
CA GLN A 182 1.81 4.21 5.64
C GLN A 182 1.34 5.67 5.63
N ALA A 183 1.41 6.37 6.79
CA ALA A 183 1.14 7.81 6.85
C ALA A 183 2.07 8.61 5.93
N ALA A 184 3.37 8.29 5.91
CA ALA A 184 4.35 8.92 5.04
C ALA A 184 4.04 8.70 3.55
N VAL A 185 3.67 7.47 3.15
CA VAL A 185 3.27 7.16 1.76
C VAL A 185 2.02 7.95 1.36
N CYS A 186 1.01 8.02 2.22
CA CYS A 186 -0.18 8.84 1.96
C CYS A 186 0.17 10.34 1.86
N ALA A 187 1.11 10.83 2.68
CA ALA A 187 1.50 12.23 2.72
C ALA A 187 2.17 12.73 1.44
N GLU A 188 2.82 11.84 0.68
CA GLU A 188 3.37 12.17 -0.65
C GLU A 188 2.28 12.50 -1.67
N MET A 189 1.06 12.02 -1.46
CA MET A 189 -0.04 12.09 -2.42
C MET A 189 -1.19 12.99 -1.94
N ALA A 190 -1.37 13.12 -0.62
CA ALA A 190 -2.50 13.82 -0.02
C ALA A 190 -2.15 15.26 0.39
N GLN A 191 -3.17 16.09 0.61
CA GLN A 191 -3.02 17.42 1.20
C GLN A 191 -2.70 17.32 2.69
N GLN A 192 -3.43 16.48 3.41
CA GLN A 192 -3.30 16.27 4.86
C GLN A 192 -3.54 14.80 5.21
N VAL A 193 -2.74 14.29 6.12
CA VAL A 193 -2.90 12.96 6.71
C VAL A 193 -3.06 13.12 8.21
N TYR A 194 -4.13 12.57 8.74
CA TYR A 194 -4.39 12.44 10.17
C TYR A 194 -4.19 10.98 10.53
N THR A 195 -3.44 10.70 11.59
CA THR A 195 -3.14 9.32 11.99
C THR A 195 -3.28 9.10 13.47
N ILE A 196 -3.86 7.97 13.87
CA ILE A 196 -4.17 7.62 15.25
C ILE A 196 -3.48 6.32 15.60
N GLU A 197 -2.80 6.30 16.76
CA GLU A 197 -2.15 5.11 17.30
C GLU A 197 -2.59 4.87 18.73
N ILE A 198 -2.99 3.64 19.05
CA ILE A 198 -3.46 3.28 20.38
C ILE A 198 -2.29 3.00 21.35
N VAL A 199 -1.14 2.55 20.82
CA VAL A 199 0.08 2.33 21.60
C VAL A 199 0.82 3.65 21.72
N GLU A 200 0.78 4.27 22.89
CA GLU A 200 1.27 5.63 23.13
C GLU A 200 2.76 5.79 22.76
N GLU A 201 3.58 4.79 23.08
CA GLU A 201 5.01 4.80 22.78
C GLU A 201 5.25 4.77 21.25
N LEU A 202 4.48 3.99 20.51
CA LEU A 202 4.57 4.00 19.04
C LEU A 202 4.10 5.32 18.46
N ALA A 203 3.03 5.90 19.01
CA ALA A 203 2.55 7.22 18.59
C ALA A 203 3.63 8.29 18.74
N MET A 204 4.34 8.30 19.87
CA MET A 204 5.45 9.23 20.12
C MET A 204 6.63 8.99 19.16
N ILE A 205 7.06 7.74 19.01
CA ILE A 205 8.18 7.38 18.12
C ILE A 205 7.86 7.75 16.66
N ALA A 206 6.65 7.43 16.19
CA ALA A 206 6.23 7.74 14.82
C ALA A 206 6.13 9.25 14.59
N LYS A 207 5.60 10.01 15.55
CA LYS A 207 5.50 11.48 15.48
C LYS A 207 6.86 12.14 15.29
N GLU A 208 7.85 11.80 16.14
CA GLU A 208 9.19 12.37 16.01
C GLU A 208 9.85 11.95 14.72
N ARG A 209 9.76 10.67 14.31
CA ARG A 209 10.29 10.18 13.04
C ARG A 209 9.70 10.92 11.84
N LEU A 210 8.39 11.09 11.77
CA LEU A 210 7.73 11.81 10.69
C LEU A 210 8.17 13.28 10.63
N LYS A 211 8.33 13.92 11.79
CA LYS A 211 8.83 15.29 11.89
C LYS A 211 10.28 15.41 11.41
N GLU A 212 11.18 14.52 11.86
CA GLU A 212 12.59 14.47 11.44
C GLU A 212 12.72 14.24 9.93
N LEU A 213 11.89 13.35 9.36
CA LEU A 213 11.82 13.11 7.93
C LEU A 213 11.15 14.24 7.14
N GLY A 214 10.62 15.27 7.79
CA GLY A 214 10.08 16.47 7.14
C GLY A 214 8.63 16.35 6.66
N TYR A 215 7.85 15.42 7.19
CA TYR A 215 6.42 15.28 6.87
C TYR A 215 5.57 16.30 7.63
N ARG A 216 5.43 17.50 7.06
CA ARG A 216 4.72 18.64 7.69
C ARG A 216 3.21 18.56 7.55
N ASN A 217 2.70 17.74 6.64
CA ASN A 217 1.29 17.53 6.36
C ASN A 217 0.72 16.28 7.04
N VAL A 218 1.46 15.69 7.99
CA VAL A 218 1.01 14.57 8.83
C VAL A 218 0.75 15.07 10.26
N PHE A 219 -0.45 14.81 10.74
CA PHE A 219 -0.92 15.14 12.09
C PHE A 219 -1.21 13.84 12.84
N SER A 220 -0.58 13.62 13.97
CA SER A 220 -0.68 12.36 14.72
C SER A 220 -1.21 12.59 16.13
N LYS A 221 -2.01 11.65 16.65
CA LYS A 221 -2.41 11.59 18.05
C LYS A 221 -2.33 10.15 18.58
N ALA A 222 -2.09 10.03 19.90
CA ALA A 222 -2.36 8.80 20.62
C ALA A 222 -3.86 8.70 20.92
N GLY A 223 -4.44 7.49 20.81
CA GLY A 223 -5.84 7.26 21.12
C GLY A 223 -6.43 6.02 20.44
N ASP A 224 -7.69 5.73 20.78
CA ASP A 224 -8.42 4.63 20.16
C ASP A 224 -8.96 5.04 18.79
N GLY A 225 -8.45 4.37 17.76
CA GLY A 225 -8.83 4.60 16.37
C GLY A 225 -10.27 4.25 16.03
N PHE A 226 -10.97 3.49 16.90
CA PHE A 226 -12.39 3.18 16.73
C PHE A 226 -13.26 4.43 16.54
N PHE A 227 -12.94 5.49 17.29
CA PHE A 227 -13.69 6.74 17.27
C PHE A 227 -13.32 7.68 16.13
N GLY A 228 -12.25 7.37 15.39
CA GLY A 228 -11.74 8.26 14.34
C GLY A 228 -11.25 9.60 14.91
N TRP A 229 -11.43 10.66 14.11
CA TRP A 229 -11.02 12.03 14.47
C TRP A 229 -12.08 13.05 14.06
N PRO A 230 -13.21 13.13 14.81
CA PRO A 230 -14.39 13.93 14.44
C PRO A 230 -14.09 15.40 14.15
N GLU A 231 -13.14 16.01 14.91
CA GLU A 231 -12.78 17.42 14.78
C GLU A 231 -12.18 17.77 13.42
N HIS A 232 -11.70 16.75 12.69
CA HIS A 232 -11.13 16.91 11.37
C HIS A 232 -11.95 16.24 10.26
N ALA A 233 -13.10 15.66 10.59
CA ALA A 233 -14.00 15.11 9.58
C ALA A 233 -14.62 16.24 8.69
N PRO A 234 -15.13 15.90 7.48
CA PRO A 234 -15.09 14.61 6.85
C PRO A 234 -13.76 14.33 6.14
N PHE A 235 -13.46 13.03 5.91
CA PHE A 235 -12.25 12.56 5.22
C PHE A 235 -12.59 12.06 3.81
N ASP A 236 -11.74 12.39 2.83
CA ASP A 236 -11.86 11.85 1.47
C ASP A 236 -11.50 10.37 1.40
N ALA A 237 -10.57 9.94 2.28
CA ALA A 237 -10.16 8.55 2.40
C ALA A 237 -9.86 8.16 3.85
N ILE A 238 -10.14 6.88 4.19
CA ILE A 238 -9.79 6.29 5.49
C ILE A 238 -9.02 4.99 5.23
N ILE A 239 -7.92 4.78 5.95
CA ILE A 239 -7.10 3.57 5.85
C ILE A 239 -6.88 2.95 7.23
N GLY A 240 -7.31 1.70 7.42
CA GLY A 240 -7.04 0.94 8.64
C GLY A 240 -5.87 -0.01 8.41
N THR A 241 -4.89 0.01 9.30
CA THR A 241 -3.68 -0.83 9.23
C THR A 241 -3.66 -1.97 10.26
N ALA A 242 -4.78 -2.18 10.95
CA ALA A 242 -5.01 -3.27 11.88
C ALA A 242 -6.37 -3.94 11.60
N ALA A 243 -6.48 -5.25 11.86
CA ALA A 243 -7.68 -6.02 11.50
C ALA A 243 -8.81 -5.78 12.50
N ALA A 244 -9.96 -5.32 12.00
CA ALA A 244 -11.16 -5.11 12.79
C ALA A 244 -12.14 -6.28 12.64
N GLY A 245 -12.71 -6.75 13.76
CA GLY A 245 -13.77 -7.75 13.75
C GLY A 245 -15.12 -7.20 13.25
N ARG A 246 -15.26 -5.88 13.29
CA ARG A 246 -16.40 -5.10 12.75
C ARG A 246 -15.89 -3.78 12.19
N ILE A 247 -16.59 -3.22 11.23
CA ILE A 247 -16.26 -1.90 10.70
C ILE A 247 -16.83 -0.86 11.67
N PRO A 248 -15.98 0.01 12.27
CA PRO A 248 -16.47 1.01 13.21
C PRO A 248 -17.40 2.02 12.52
N GLU A 249 -18.64 2.15 13.02
CA GLU A 249 -19.61 3.09 12.46
C GLU A 249 -19.13 4.54 12.48
N PRO A 250 -18.41 5.04 13.54
CA PRO A 250 -17.88 6.39 13.52
C PRO A 250 -16.93 6.68 12.35
N LEU A 251 -16.27 5.67 11.78
CA LEU A 251 -15.42 5.84 10.60
C LEU A 251 -16.26 6.00 9.32
N ILE A 252 -17.40 5.29 9.23
CA ILE A 252 -18.34 5.42 8.11
C ILE A 252 -18.98 6.82 8.12
N GLU A 253 -19.36 7.32 9.30
CA GLU A 253 -19.91 8.65 9.47
C GLU A 253 -18.93 9.74 9.04
N GLN A 254 -17.65 9.59 9.42
CA GLN A 254 -16.58 10.53 9.09
C GLN A 254 -16.07 10.41 7.64
N LEU A 255 -16.50 9.39 6.90
CA LEU A 255 -16.18 9.26 5.48
C LEU A 255 -17.07 10.19 4.66
N LYS A 256 -16.45 11.02 3.83
CA LYS A 256 -17.11 11.97 2.94
C LYS A 256 -17.97 11.25 1.88
N PRO A 257 -19.13 11.80 1.46
CA PRO A 257 -19.77 11.34 0.23
C PRO A 257 -18.80 11.34 -0.96
N GLY A 258 -18.74 10.24 -1.70
CA GLY A 258 -17.73 9.97 -2.73
C GLY A 258 -16.41 9.42 -2.19
N GLY A 259 -16.25 9.29 -0.86
CA GLY A 259 -15.05 8.82 -0.20
C GLY A 259 -14.86 7.30 -0.24
N ARG A 260 -13.64 6.85 0.11
CA ARG A 260 -13.24 5.45 0.12
C ARG A 260 -12.56 5.09 1.43
N MET A 261 -12.85 3.91 1.95
CA MET A 261 -12.15 3.37 3.10
C MET A 261 -11.67 1.96 2.80
N ILE A 262 -10.44 1.65 3.18
CA ILE A 262 -9.86 0.30 3.09
C ILE A 262 -9.37 -0.12 4.46
N LEU A 263 -9.72 -1.32 4.90
CA LEU A 263 -9.25 -1.88 6.16
C LEU A 263 -9.25 -3.41 6.11
N PRO A 264 -8.40 -4.08 6.91
CA PRO A 264 -8.50 -5.52 7.11
C PRO A 264 -9.70 -5.81 8.00
N TYR A 265 -10.55 -6.73 7.56
CA TYR A 265 -11.76 -7.15 8.24
C TYR A 265 -11.77 -8.67 8.43
N GLY A 266 -12.11 -9.13 9.61
CA GLY A 266 -12.23 -10.53 9.94
C GLY A 266 -11.73 -10.88 11.33
N SER A 267 -11.81 -12.17 11.68
CA SER A 267 -11.38 -12.65 12.99
C SER A 267 -9.86 -12.54 13.16
N PRO A 268 -9.34 -12.11 14.32
CA PRO A 268 -7.92 -12.05 14.60
C PRO A 268 -7.18 -13.40 14.44
N ARG A 269 -7.89 -14.52 14.64
CA ARG A 269 -7.36 -15.90 14.52
C ARG A 269 -7.87 -16.63 13.28
N GLY A 270 -8.68 -15.99 12.42
CA GLY A 270 -9.32 -16.58 11.26
C GLY A 270 -8.92 -15.91 9.95
N LEU A 271 -9.78 -16.12 8.95
CA LEU A 271 -9.64 -15.44 7.65
C LEU A 271 -9.90 -13.95 7.78
N GLN A 272 -9.01 -13.17 7.17
CA GLN A 272 -9.15 -11.74 7.05
C GLN A 272 -9.12 -11.36 5.57
N TYR A 273 -9.89 -10.34 5.21
CA TYR A 273 -9.88 -9.75 3.88
C TYR A 273 -9.65 -8.24 4.00
N LEU A 274 -8.92 -7.67 3.06
CA LEU A 274 -9.03 -6.24 2.81
C LEU A 274 -10.43 -5.97 2.28
N VAL A 275 -11.17 -5.10 2.96
CA VAL A 275 -12.51 -4.67 2.57
C VAL A 275 -12.45 -3.23 2.13
N LEU A 276 -12.80 -2.99 0.86
CA LEU A 276 -13.01 -1.67 0.34
C LEU A 276 -14.46 -1.25 0.63
N VAL A 277 -14.62 -0.18 1.40
CA VAL A 277 -15.89 0.50 1.65
C VAL A 277 -15.93 1.75 0.79
N THR A 278 -17.01 1.95 0.07
CA THR A 278 -17.24 3.19 -0.70
C THR A 278 -18.55 3.83 -0.24
N LYS A 279 -18.52 5.14 -0.08
CA LYS A 279 -19.70 5.97 0.19
C LYS A 279 -20.00 6.74 -1.09
N ASP A 280 -21.14 6.52 -1.72
CA ASP A 280 -21.50 7.24 -2.93
C ASP A 280 -21.87 8.70 -2.64
N LYS A 281 -22.25 9.46 -3.66
CA LYS A 281 -22.63 10.88 -3.50
C LYS A 281 -23.92 11.06 -2.72
N ASP A 282 -24.78 10.05 -2.71
CA ASP A 282 -26.07 10.02 -2.03
C ASP A 282 -25.95 9.50 -0.59
N GLY A 283 -24.73 9.07 -0.18
CA GLY A 283 -24.43 8.57 1.15
C GLY A 283 -24.57 7.04 1.30
N ASN A 284 -24.94 6.30 0.22
CA ASN A 284 -25.09 4.85 0.29
C ASN A 284 -23.73 4.17 0.44
N ILE A 285 -23.68 3.14 1.28
CA ILE A 285 -22.46 2.40 1.60
C ILE A 285 -22.42 1.09 0.81
N SER A 286 -21.33 0.85 0.12
CA SER A 286 -21.00 -0.41 -0.54
C SER A 286 -19.73 -1.02 0.07
N ARG A 287 -19.68 -2.33 0.20
CA ARG A 287 -18.56 -3.09 0.78
C ARG A 287 -18.13 -4.19 -0.19
N LYS A 288 -16.84 -4.31 -0.44
CA LYS A 288 -16.26 -5.32 -1.34
C LYS A 288 -15.01 -5.94 -0.73
N ASN A 289 -14.98 -7.27 -0.58
CA ASN A 289 -13.75 -8.00 -0.29
C ASN A 289 -12.83 -7.94 -1.51
N VAL A 290 -11.60 -7.46 -1.33
CA VAL A 290 -10.68 -7.24 -2.46
C VAL A 290 -9.47 -8.17 -2.44
N MET A 291 -9.02 -8.61 -1.27
CA MET A 291 -7.84 -9.48 -1.13
C MET A 291 -7.83 -10.20 0.21
N PRO A 292 -7.49 -11.51 0.28
CA PRO A 292 -7.19 -12.18 1.54
C PRO A 292 -5.87 -11.66 2.11
N VAL A 293 -5.83 -11.42 3.43
CA VAL A 293 -4.68 -10.84 4.14
C VAL A 293 -4.54 -11.40 5.54
N ARG A 294 -3.42 -11.02 6.20
CA ARG A 294 -3.21 -11.24 7.62
C ARG A 294 -2.59 -10.01 8.27
N PHE A 295 -3.32 -9.42 9.20
CA PHE A 295 -2.92 -8.25 9.98
C PHE A 295 -2.96 -8.53 11.48
N VAL A 296 -2.25 -7.72 12.24
CA VAL A 296 -2.40 -7.65 13.68
C VAL A 296 -3.82 -7.16 14.03
N PRO A 297 -4.41 -7.60 15.15
CA PRO A 297 -5.76 -7.19 15.52
C PRO A 297 -5.79 -5.70 15.91
N MET A 298 -6.85 -5.03 15.50
CA MET A 298 -7.21 -3.72 16.04
C MET A 298 -7.67 -3.92 17.49
N THR A 299 -7.14 -3.12 18.40
CA THR A 299 -7.44 -3.16 19.83
C THR A 299 -8.34 -1.98 20.24
N GLY A 300 -8.74 -1.95 21.51
CA GLY A 300 -9.62 -0.89 22.04
C GLY A 300 -11.11 -1.21 21.92
N GLN A 301 -11.93 -0.20 21.68
CA GLN A 301 -13.39 -0.29 21.68
C GLN A 301 -13.95 -1.27 20.64
N VAL A 302 -13.24 -1.49 19.52
CA VAL A 302 -13.66 -2.41 18.48
C VAL A 302 -13.82 -3.84 18.98
N GLN A 303 -13.11 -4.25 20.04
CA GLN A 303 -13.17 -5.58 20.64
C GLN A 303 -14.30 -5.74 21.65
N LYS A 304 -14.90 -4.66 22.12
CA LYS A 304 -16.03 -4.71 23.06
C LYS A 304 -17.31 -5.03 22.31
N PRO A 305 -18.24 -5.82 22.90
CA PRO A 305 -19.55 -6.02 22.29
C PRO A 305 -20.24 -4.66 22.09
N GLU A 306 -21.07 -4.57 21.07
CA GLU A 306 -21.99 -3.45 20.94
C GLU A 306 -22.89 -3.47 22.18
N LYS A 307 -23.06 -2.32 22.84
CA LYS A 307 -24.11 -2.20 23.82
C LYS A 307 -25.42 -2.42 23.06
N GLU A 308 -26.17 -3.46 23.44
CA GLU A 308 -27.54 -3.57 23.02
C GLU A 308 -28.20 -2.23 23.35
N SER A 309 -28.76 -1.56 22.35
CA SER A 309 -29.57 -0.37 22.58
C SER A 309 -30.73 -0.86 23.45
N GLU A 310 -30.73 -0.48 24.72
CA GLU A 310 -31.91 -0.59 25.55
C GLU A 310 -33.02 0.24 24.84
N GLU A 311 -33.97 -0.47 24.22
CA GLU A 311 -35.23 0.08 23.75
C GLU A 311 -36.14 0.51 24.92
#